data_e25a3cb08d813fb609d1e08bbca35a40
#
_entry.id   e25a3cb08d813fb609d1e08bbca35a40
#
_cell.length_a   1.000
_cell.length_b   1.000
_cell.length_c   1.000
_cell.angle_alpha   90.00
_cell.angle_beta   90.00
_cell.angle_gamma   90.00
#
_symmetry.space_group_name_H-M   'P 1'
#
loop_
_entity.id
_entity.type
_entity.pdbx_description
1 polymer ?
#
loop_
_entity_poly.entity_id
_entity_poly.type
_entity_poly.pdbx_seq_one_letter_code
_entity_poly.pdbx_strand_id
1 'polypeptide(L)'
;NKPTLVNNVETISSVPWIIQNSGKEYSKLGVEGSTGTRIFSLSGHVNNPGNFEIEMGQSFGEFIDTFGKGIKNNKNVKAYIPGGASAPWFTGDQLDIKMTIDDVANAGSMLGSGAVVVMDEDTNLVYAAKSIVSFFAHESCGQCTPCREGTTWLEMILERIASGRGRLSDISLLLSLIHISEPTRLLR
;
A
#
# COMPACT_ATOMS: atom_id res chain seq x y z
N ASN A 1 -37.40 -0.54 3.14
CA ASN A 1 -36.09 -1.06 2.71
C ASN A 1 -36.29 -2.43 2.08
N LYS A 2 -35.65 -2.66 0.91
CA LYS A 2 -35.65 -3.97 0.26
C LYS A 2 -34.37 -4.73 0.65
N PRO A 3 -34.40 -6.05 0.76
CA PRO A 3 -33.17 -6.84 0.94
C PRO A 3 -32.17 -6.50 -0.17
N THR A 4 -30.94 -6.17 0.22
CA THR A 4 -29.89 -5.76 -0.72
C THR A 4 -28.60 -6.46 -0.38
N LEU A 5 -28.03 -7.16 -1.36
CA LEU A 5 -26.72 -7.78 -1.27
C LEU A 5 -25.67 -6.81 -1.85
N VAL A 6 -24.67 -6.48 -1.06
CA VAL A 6 -23.54 -5.61 -1.48
C VAL A 6 -22.30 -6.48 -1.64
N ASN A 7 -21.66 -6.37 -2.80
CA ASN A 7 -20.42 -7.08 -3.10
C ASN A 7 -19.38 -6.13 -3.69
N ASN A 8 -18.09 -6.48 -3.53
CA ASN A 8 -17.01 -5.80 -4.22
C ASN A 8 -17.12 -6.01 -5.73
N VAL A 9 -16.86 -4.96 -6.51
CA VAL A 9 -16.96 -4.99 -7.98
C VAL A 9 -16.01 -6.01 -8.59
N GLU A 10 -14.77 -6.10 -8.12
CA GLU A 10 -13.78 -7.06 -8.60
C GLU A 10 -14.24 -8.51 -8.36
N THR A 11 -14.79 -8.80 -7.18
CA THR A 11 -15.38 -10.10 -6.85
C THR A 11 -16.51 -10.46 -7.82
N ILE A 12 -17.44 -9.54 -8.05
CA ILE A 12 -18.57 -9.79 -8.97
C ILE A 12 -18.11 -9.93 -10.42
N SER A 13 -17.09 -9.20 -10.83
CA SER A 13 -16.53 -9.28 -12.19
C SER A 13 -15.90 -10.65 -12.49
N SER A 14 -15.42 -11.36 -11.48
CA SER A 14 -14.86 -12.72 -11.63
C SER A 14 -15.95 -13.80 -11.80
N VAL A 15 -17.19 -13.54 -11.35
CA VAL A 15 -18.27 -14.55 -11.34
C VAL A 15 -18.62 -15.08 -12.74
N PRO A 16 -18.76 -14.26 -13.80
CA PRO A 16 -19.05 -14.78 -15.15
C PRO A 16 -17.99 -15.75 -15.65
N TRP A 17 -16.72 -15.44 -15.42
CA TRP A 17 -15.62 -16.33 -15.78
C TRP A 17 -15.66 -17.66 -15.02
N ILE A 18 -15.93 -17.61 -13.71
CA ILE A 18 -16.06 -18.80 -12.85
C ILE A 18 -17.24 -19.68 -13.30
N ILE A 19 -18.38 -19.09 -13.67
CA ILE A 19 -19.55 -19.83 -14.13
C ILE A 19 -19.23 -20.53 -15.46
N GLN A 20 -18.51 -19.88 -16.36
CA GLN A 20 -18.16 -20.43 -17.67
C GLN A 20 -17.10 -21.53 -17.60
N ASN A 21 -16.11 -21.39 -16.71
CA ASN A 21 -14.92 -22.23 -16.68
C ASN A 21 -14.82 -23.15 -15.45
N SER A 22 -15.64 -22.95 -14.44
CA SER A 22 -15.68 -23.59 -13.14
C SER A 22 -14.77 -22.98 -12.07
N GLY A 23 -15.16 -23.12 -10.80
CA GLY A 23 -14.32 -22.72 -9.66
C GLY A 23 -13.00 -23.50 -9.56
N LYS A 24 -12.98 -24.75 -10.06
CA LYS A 24 -11.76 -25.56 -10.11
C LYS A 24 -10.71 -24.99 -11.08
N GLU A 25 -11.13 -24.44 -12.20
CA GLU A 25 -10.21 -23.78 -13.13
C GLU A 25 -9.75 -22.44 -12.58
N TYR A 26 -10.62 -21.69 -11.92
CA TYR A 26 -10.25 -20.42 -11.27
C TYR A 26 -9.25 -20.63 -10.14
N SER A 27 -9.38 -21.71 -9.38
CA SER A 27 -8.45 -22.03 -8.28
C SER A 27 -7.05 -22.47 -8.73
N LYS A 28 -6.83 -22.69 -10.04
CA LYS A 28 -5.49 -22.94 -10.60
C LYS A 28 -4.70 -21.67 -10.89
N LEU A 29 -5.39 -20.51 -10.96
CA LEU A 29 -4.75 -19.22 -11.12
C LEU A 29 -4.17 -18.79 -9.77
N GLY A 30 -2.99 -18.20 -9.79
CA GLY A 30 -2.30 -17.77 -8.59
C GLY A 30 -1.58 -18.90 -7.85
N VAL A 31 -1.47 -18.78 -6.54
CA VAL A 31 -0.76 -19.76 -5.68
C VAL A 31 -1.67 -20.26 -4.55
N GLU A 32 -1.27 -21.37 -3.91
CA GLU A 32 -1.99 -21.91 -2.76
C GLU A 32 -2.15 -20.84 -1.66
N GLY A 33 -3.36 -20.71 -1.11
CA GLY A 33 -3.70 -19.68 -0.12
C GLY A 33 -4.02 -18.29 -0.72
N SER A 34 -3.63 -18.04 -1.99
CA SER A 34 -3.90 -16.78 -2.69
C SER A 34 -4.23 -17.07 -4.15
N THR A 35 -5.39 -17.71 -4.38
CA THR A 35 -5.83 -18.12 -5.72
C THR A 35 -6.56 -17.00 -6.44
N GLY A 36 -6.56 -17.07 -7.79
CA GLY A 36 -7.23 -16.13 -8.66
C GLY A 36 -6.32 -15.00 -9.14
N THR A 37 -6.97 -14.02 -9.75
CA THR A 37 -6.34 -12.78 -10.23
C THR A 37 -6.75 -11.61 -9.35
N ARG A 38 -5.97 -10.54 -9.42
CA ARG A 38 -6.30 -9.26 -8.79
C ARG A 38 -5.79 -8.10 -9.65
N ILE A 39 -6.50 -6.99 -9.61
CA ILE A 39 -6.05 -5.75 -10.22
C ILE A 39 -5.11 -5.01 -9.26
N PHE A 40 -3.91 -4.73 -9.74
CA PHE A 40 -2.94 -3.89 -9.05
C PHE A 40 -2.74 -2.58 -9.81
N SER A 41 -2.77 -1.48 -9.07
CA SER A 41 -2.52 -0.13 -9.60
C SER A 41 -1.06 0.23 -9.33
N LEU A 42 -0.24 0.28 -10.38
CA LEU A 42 1.18 0.59 -10.30
C LEU A 42 1.43 2.06 -10.63
N SER A 43 2.13 2.77 -9.76
CA SER A 43 2.43 4.19 -9.93
C SER A 43 3.80 4.56 -9.34
N GLY A 44 4.15 5.83 -9.40
CA GLY A 44 5.44 6.35 -8.94
C GLY A 44 6.51 6.38 -10.03
N HIS A 45 7.74 6.00 -9.70
CA HIS A 45 8.90 6.14 -10.59
C HIS A 45 9.12 4.93 -11.51
N VAL A 46 8.05 4.35 -12.05
CA VAL A 46 8.10 3.27 -13.04
C VAL A 46 7.93 3.82 -14.47
N ASN A 47 8.47 3.10 -15.46
CA ASN A 47 8.37 3.52 -16.85
C ASN A 47 6.95 3.41 -17.42
N ASN A 48 6.18 2.42 -16.95
CA ASN A 48 4.82 2.14 -17.42
C ASN A 48 3.84 2.06 -16.24
N PRO A 49 3.37 3.20 -15.69
CA PRO A 49 2.32 3.19 -14.67
C PRO A 49 0.97 2.78 -15.26
N GLY A 50 0.13 2.09 -14.47
CA GLY A 50 -1.19 1.65 -14.93
C GLY A 50 -1.87 0.67 -13.99
N ASN A 51 -3.01 0.17 -14.42
CA ASN A 51 -3.76 -0.88 -13.73
C ASN A 51 -3.54 -2.19 -14.48
N PHE A 52 -3.15 -3.23 -13.77
CA PHE A 52 -2.80 -4.53 -14.34
C PHE A 52 -3.52 -5.63 -13.58
N GLU A 53 -4.26 -6.46 -14.30
CA GLU A 53 -4.78 -7.71 -13.76
C GLU A 53 -3.68 -8.76 -13.84
N ILE A 54 -3.31 -9.32 -12.69
CA ILE A 54 -2.27 -10.34 -12.61
C ILE A 54 -2.70 -11.50 -11.71
N GLU A 55 -2.12 -12.66 -11.95
CA GLU A 55 -2.25 -13.78 -11.03
C GLU A 55 -1.51 -13.48 -9.72
N MET A 56 -2.12 -13.90 -8.61
CA MET A 56 -1.51 -13.75 -7.29
C MET A 56 -0.23 -14.59 -7.16
N GLY A 57 0.75 -14.10 -6.38
CA GLY A 57 1.96 -14.86 -6.04
C GLY A 57 3.22 -14.51 -6.83
N GLN A 58 3.16 -13.56 -7.78
CA GLN A 58 4.36 -12.94 -8.35
C GLN A 58 5.07 -12.09 -7.28
N SER A 59 6.37 -11.88 -7.41
CA SER A 59 7.08 -10.94 -6.54
C SER A 59 6.83 -9.48 -6.97
N PHE A 60 7.02 -8.52 -6.05
CA PHE A 60 6.94 -7.10 -6.38
C PHE A 60 7.98 -6.71 -7.42
N GLY A 61 9.19 -7.29 -7.39
CA GLY A 61 10.23 -7.07 -8.39
C GLY A 61 9.78 -7.51 -9.79
N GLU A 62 9.30 -8.76 -9.93
CA GLU A 62 8.76 -9.27 -11.19
C GLU A 62 7.61 -8.40 -11.72
N PHE A 63 6.73 -7.95 -10.84
CA PHE A 63 5.62 -7.06 -11.21
C PHE A 63 6.11 -5.71 -11.74
N ILE A 64 7.05 -5.07 -11.04
CA ILE A 64 7.63 -3.79 -11.45
C ILE A 64 8.38 -3.94 -12.77
N ASP A 65 9.16 -5.00 -12.97
CA ASP A 65 9.94 -5.20 -14.18
C ASP A 65 9.07 -5.59 -15.39
N THR A 66 8.12 -6.51 -15.19
CA THR A 66 7.30 -7.03 -16.30
C THR A 66 6.24 -6.01 -16.76
N PHE A 67 5.48 -5.48 -15.81
CA PHE A 67 4.37 -4.58 -16.12
C PHE A 67 4.77 -3.10 -16.06
N GLY A 68 5.57 -2.73 -15.07
CA GLY A 68 6.10 -1.38 -14.90
C GLY A 68 7.21 -1.01 -15.87
N LYS A 69 7.78 -2.00 -16.59
CA LYS A 69 8.93 -1.83 -17.49
C LYS A 69 10.16 -1.26 -16.79
N GLY A 70 10.33 -1.62 -15.52
CA GLY A 70 11.43 -1.15 -14.67
C GLY A 70 11.27 0.29 -14.20
N ILE A 71 12.31 0.80 -13.58
CA ILE A 71 12.35 2.13 -12.96
C ILE A 71 12.81 3.19 -13.98
N LYS A 72 12.22 4.37 -13.90
CA LYS A 72 12.60 5.51 -14.73
C LYS A 72 14.10 5.80 -14.62
N ASN A 73 14.72 6.07 -15.76
CA ASN A 73 16.15 6.38 -15.88
C ASN A 73 17.08 5.26 -15.37
N ASN A 74 16.62 4.01 -15.36
CA ASN A 74 17.34 2.82 -14.86
C ASN A 74 17.89 2.98 -13.44
N LYS A 75 17.18 3.72 -12.59
CA LYS A 75 17.50 3.88 -11.17
C LYS A 75 17.10 2.67 -10.35
N ASN A 76 17.60 2.62 -9.11
CA ASN A 76 17.22 1.59 -8.15
C ASN A 76 15.94 1.99 -7.38
N VAL A 77 15.20 0.99 -6.91
CA VAL A 77 14.11 1.20 -5.96
C VAL A 77 14.70 1.54 -4.59
N LYS A 78 14.30 2.66 -4.02
CA LYS A 78 14.63 3.01 -2.63
C LYS A 78 13.63 2.44 -1.64
N ALA A 79 12.35 2.64 -1.95
CA ALA A 79 11.24 2.13 -1.15
C ALA A 79 10.00 1.99 -2.03
N TYR A 80 9.01 1.23 -1.56
CA TYR A 80 7.72 1.15 -2.21
C TYR A 80 6.59 0.90 -1.22
N ILE A 81 5.38 1.30 -1.59
CA ILE A 81 4.16 1.07 -0.84
C ILE A 81 3.46 -0.12 -1.51
N PRO A 82 3.21 -1.24 -0.80
CA PRO A 82 2.69 -2.45 -1.46
C PRO A 82 1.17 -2.48 -1.65
N GLY A 83 0.42 -1.70 -0.87
CA GLY A 83 -1.03 -1.87 -0.78
C GLY A 83 -1.84 -0.60 -0.51
N GLY A 84 -1.35 0.55 -0.96
CA GLY A 84 -1.99 1.85 -0.76
C GLY A 84 -1.39 2.65 0.39
N ALA A 85 -1.74 3.93 0.46
CA ALA A 85 -1.10 4.93 1.32
C ALA A 85 -1.08 4.59 2.82
N SER A 86 -1.98 3.71 3.29
CA SER A 86 -2.05 3.26 4.69
C SER A 86 -1.19 2.03 4.98
N ALA A 87 -0.58 1.40 3.96
CA ALA A 87 0.28 0.24 4.15
C ALA A 87 1.68 0.67 4.62
N PRO A 88 2.29 -0.04 5.58
CA PRO A 88 3.72 0.11 5.88
C PRO A 88 4.58 -0.07 4.62
N TRP A 89 5.61 0.74 4.48
CA TRP A 89 6.48 0.73 3.31
C TRP A 89 7.52 -0.38 3.39
N PHE A 90 7.88 -0.88 2.23
CA PHE A 90 9.03 -1.77 2.06
C PHE A 90 10.21 -1.00 1.47
N THR A 91 11.41 -1.50 1.73
CA THR A 91 12.67 -1.00 1.15
C THR A 91 13.02 -1.75 -0.13
N GLY A 92 13.94 -1.20 -0.93
CA GLY A 92 14.29 -1.77 -2.22
C GLY A 92 14.98 -3.15 -2.17
N ASP A 93 15.44 -3.59 -1.02
CA ASP A 93 15.97 -4.94 -0.78
C ASP A 93 14.88 -6.01 -0.55
N GLN A 94 13.61 -5.60 -0.45
CA GLN A 94 12.48 -6.48 -0.18
C GLN A 94 11.60 -6.74 -1.43
N LEU A 95 12.16 -6.61 -2.63
CA LEU A 95 11.44 -6.78 -3.89
C LEU A 95 11.03 -8.22 -4.21
N ASP A 96 11.63 -9.21 -3.60
CA ASP A 96 11.35 -10.63 -3.72
C ASP A 96 10.16 -11.12 -2.89
N ILE A 97 9.57 -10.25 -2.05
CA ILE A 97 8.32 -10.54 -1.35
C ILE A 97 7.21 -10.81 -2.38
N LYS A 98 6.51 -11.92 -2.20
CA LYS A 98 5.40 -12.30 -3.07
C LYS A 98 4.16 -11.46 -2.79
N MET A 99 3.44 -11.13 -3.85
CA MET A 99 2.19 -10.39 -3.81
C MET A 99 1.04 -11.33 -3.40
N THR A 100 1.13 -11.85 -2.18
CA THR A 100 0.08 -12.62 -1.50
C THR A 100 -0.32 -11.91 -0.22
N ILE A 101 -1.49 -12.23 0.32
CA ILE A 101 -1.95 -11.63 1.57
C ILE A 101 -1.02 -12.03 2.72
N ASP A 102 -0.65 -13.30 2.78
CA ASP A 102 0.13 -13.87 3.88
C ASP A 102 1.60 -13.42 3.83
N ASP A 103 2.25 -13.45 2.65
CA ASP A 103 3.65 -13.06 2.52
C ASP A 103 3.84 -11.58 2.88
N VAL A 104 2.95 -10.70 2.39
CA VAL A 104 3.00 -9.27 2.71
C VAL A 104 2.71 -9.01 4.19
N ALA A 105 1.76 -9.73 4.80
CA ALA A 105 1.46 -9.62 6.23
C ALA A 105 2.62 -10.13 7.09
N ASN A 106 3.24 -11.25 6.74
CA ASN A 106 4.41 -11.81 7.43
C ASN A 106 5.63 -10.90 7.34
N ALA A 107 5.75 -10.14 6.24
CA ALA A 107 6.79 -9.13 6.08
C ALA A 107 6.49 -7.82 6.82
N GLY A 108 5.38 -7.72 7.54
CA GLY A 108 5.03 -6.56 8.38
C GLY A 108 4.25 -5.46 7.67
N SER A 109 3.63 -5.75 6.52
CA SER A 109 2.81 -4.79 5.78
C SER A 109 1.42 -5.36 5.45
N MET A 110 0.73 -4.78 4.49
CA MET A 110 -0.57 -5.26 4.01
C MET A 110 -0.68 -5.06 2.49
N LEU A 111 -1.29 -6.02 1.82
CA LEU A 111 -1.58 -5.94 0.38
C LEU A 111 -2.72 -4.94 0.07
N GLY A 112 -3.51 -4.59 1.07
CA GLY A 112 -4.48 -3.51 1.10
C GLY A 112 -5.34 -3.39 -0.15
N SER A 113 -5.34 -2.21 -0.77
CA SER A 113 -6.08 -1.92 -2.00
C SER A 113 -5.39 -2.42 -3.28
N GLY A 114 -4.18 -2.95 -3.21
CA GLY A 114 -3.39 -3.30 -4.40
C GLY A 114 -2.78 -2.10 -5.13
N ALA A 115 -2.77 -0.93 -4.51
CA ALA A 115 -2.11 0.24 -5.06
C ALA A 115 -0.62 0.23 -4.69
N VAL A 116 0.22 -0.05 -5.67
CA VAL A 116 1.68 -0.10 -5.53
C VAL A 116 2.28 1.23 -5.97
N VAL A 117 3.01 1.88 -5.08
CA VAL A 117 3.68 3.17 -5.36
C VAL A 117 5.18 2.99 -5.20
N VAL A 118 5.94 3.17 -6.28
CA VAL A 118 7.38 2.94 -6.30
C VAL A 118 8.15 4.25 -6.22
N MET A 119 9.13 4.31 -5.35
CA MET A 119 10.00 5.45 -5.10
C MET A 119 11.44 5.07 -5.44
N ASP A 120 12.07 5.83 -6.32
CA ASP A 120 13.45 5.64 -6.73
C ASP A 120 14.47 6.13 -5.70
N GLU A 121 15.75 5.89 -5.96
CA GLU A 121 16.87 6.24 -5.08
C GLU A 121 16.98 7.75 -4.78
N ASP A 122 16.50 8.62 -5.68
CA ASP A 122 16.53 10.07 -5.50
C ASP A 122 15.36 10.59 -4.67
N THR A 123 14.34 9.77 -4.42
CA THR A 123 13.16 10.18 -3.67
C THR A 123 13.52 10.56 -2.24
N ASN A 124 13.12 11.74 -1.82
CA ASN A 124 13.16 12.14 -0.42
C ASN A 124 11.95 11.53 0.32
N LEU A 125 12.21 10.47 1.10
CA LEU A 125 11.16 9.74 1.83
C LEU A 125 10.45 10.59 2.89
N VAL A 126 11.09 11.62 3.44
CA VAL A 126 10.44 12.55 4.39
C VAL A 126 9.36 13.36 3.68
N TYR A 127 9.65 13.86 2.48
CA TYR A 127 8.64 14.56 1.67
C TYR A 127 7.50 13.64 1.23
N ALA A 128 7.82 12.40 0.85
CA ALA A 128 6.80 11.40 0.51
C ALA A 128 5.89 11.10 1.73
N ALA A 129 6.47 10.88 2.90
CA ALA A 129 5.72 10.66 4.14
C ALA A 129 4.87 11.89 4.51
N LYS A 130 5.45 13.10 4.42
CA LYS A 130 4.71 14.34 4.64
C LYS A 130 3.49 14.44 3.73
N SER A 131 3.66 14.19 2.43
CA SER A 131 2.57 14.28 1.44
C SER A 131 1.41 13.35 1.80
N ILE A 132 1.70 12.11 2.23
CA ILE A 132 0.70 11.14 2.65
C ILE A 132 0.01 11.58 3.95
N VAL A 133 0.77 12.08 4.92
CA VAL A 133 0.20 12.54 6.19
C VAL A 133 -0.65 13.78 5.97
N SER A 134 -0.24 14.72 5.11
CA SER A 134 -1.06 15.89 4.74
C SER A 134 -2.38 15.46 4.11
N PHE A 135 -2.36 14.45 3.24
CA PHE A 135 -3.57 13.87 2.68
C PHE A 135 -4.48 13.32 3.79
N PHE A 136 -3.97 12.51 4.72
CA PHE A 136 -4.78 11.96 5.81
C PHE A 136 -5.30 13.05 6.77
N ALA A 137 -4.54 14.11 7.03
CA ALA A 137 -4.98 15.23 7.84
C ALA A 137 -6.15 15.96 7.16
N HIS A 138 -6.07 16.18 5.85
CA HIS A 138 -7.13 16.82 5.05
C HIS A 138 -8.39 15.95 4.97
N GLU A 139 -8.26 14.65 4.75
CA GLU A 139 -9.39 13.72 4.60
C GLU A 139 -9.99 13.25 5.93
N SER A 140 -9.44 13.67 7.06
CA SER A 140 -9.99 13.33 8.38
C SER A 140 -11.43 13.85 8.50
N CYS A 141 -12.37 12.97 8.84
CA CYS A 141 -13.77 13.38 9.10
C CYS A 141 -13.94 14.19 10.39
N GLY A 142 -12.87 14.33 11.20
CA GLY A 142 -12.84 15.13 12.44
C GLY A 142 -13.53 14.51 13.65
N GLN A 143 -14.05 13.29 13.56
CA GLN A 143 -14.80 12.67 14.66
C GLN A 143 -13.91 12.16 15.78
N CYS A 144 -12.91 11.32 15.44
CA CYS A 144 -12.04 10.70 16.44
C CYS A 144 -10.86 11.63 16.78
N THR A 145 -10.73 12.01 18.03
CA THR A 145 -9.65 12.91 18.49
C THR A 145 -8.25 12.46 18.09
N PRO A 146 -7.84 11.16 18.23
CA PRO A 146 -6.52 10.73 17.81
C PRO A 146 -6.26 10.95 16.32
N CYS A 147 -7.23 10.72 15.45
CA CYS A 147 -7.10 10.98 14.02
C CYS A 147 -7.06 12.49 13.75
N ARG A 148 -8.06 13.25 14.22
CA ARG A 148 -8.19 14.69 13.97
C ARG A 148 -6.94 15.47 14.41
N GLU A 149 -6.51 15.28 15.65
CA GLU A 149 -5.37 16.00 16.20
C GLU A 149 -4.03 15.33 15.86
N GLY A 150 -3.99 14.00 15.90
CA GLY A 150 -2.75 13.25 15.67
C GLY A 150 -2.21 13.41 14.26
N THR A 151 -3.05 13.35 13.23
CA THR A 151 -2.59 13.56 11.84
C THR A 151 -2.08 14.97 11.60
N THR A 152 -2.73 15.98 12.20
CA THR A 152 -2.28 17.39 12.14
C THR A 152 -0.91 17.55 12.83
N TRP A 153 -0.71 16.95 13.98
CA TRP A 153 0.57 17.02 14.68
C TRP A 153 1.68 16.27 13.92
N LEU A 154 1.39 15.13 13.34
CA LEU A 154 2.33 14.41 12.47
C LEU A 154 2.75 15.26 11.28
N GLU A 155 1.79 15.92 10.62
CA GLU A 155 2.06 16.84 9.50
C GLU A 155 2.98 18.00 9.93
N MET A 156 2.69 18.67 11.04
CA MET A 156 3.51 19.75 11.55
C MET A 156 4.96 19.33 11.86
N ILE A 157 5.15 18.12 12.40
CA ILE A 157 6.49 17.61 12.70
C ILE A 157 7.23 17.25 11.41
N LEU A 158 6.57 16.58 10.47
CA LEU A 158 7.17 16.23 9.17
C LEU A 158 7.51 17.47 8.35
N GLU A 159 6.66 18.51 8.37
CA GLU A 159 6.96 19.83 7.78
C GLU A 159 8.21 20.45 8.38
N ARG A 160 8.35 20.42 9.70
CA ARG A 160 9.53 20.94 10.39
C ARG A 160 10.81 20.18 9.99
N ILE A 161 10.73 18.87 9.91
CA ILE A 161 11.87 18.02 9.46
C ILE A 161 12.19 18.30 8.00
N ALA A 162 11.19 18.32 7.12
CA ALA A 162 11.35 18.57 5.69
C ALA A 162 11.96 19.94 5.38
N SER A 163 11.64 20.96 6.19
CA SER A 163 12.21 22.32 6.07
C SER A 163 13.61 22.49 6.70
N GLY A 164 14.25 21.39 7.13
CA GLY A 164 15.59 21.44 7.76
C GLY A 164 15.63 21.97 9.20
N ARG A 165 14.46 22.14 9.84
CA ARG A 165 14.32 22.60 11.23
C ARG A 165 13.98 21.48 12.21
N GLY A 166 14.21 20.22 11.77
CA GLY A 166 13.97 19.03 12.58
C GLY A 166 14.85 18.98 13.84
N ARG A 167 14.33 18.36 14.87
CA ARG A 167 15.01 18.12 16.15
C ARG A 167 15.16 16.62 16.34
N LEU A 168 16.21 16.16 17.03
CA LEU A 168 16.38 14.73 17.34
C LEU A 168 15.19 14.15 18.12
N SER A 169 14.56 14.96 18.97
CA SER A 169 13.35 14.59 19.71
C SER A 169 12.11 14.38 18.80
N ASP A 170 12.13 14.85 17.57
CA ASP A 170 10.98 14.71 16.66
C ASP A 170 10.76 13.25 16.27
N ILE A 171 11.82 12.42 16.20
CA ILE A 171 11.71 11.00 15.89
C ILE A 171 10.94 10.26 16.97
N SER A 172 11.31 10.47 18.25
CA SER A 172 10.60 9.85 19.37
C SER A 172 9.17 10.38 19.52
N LEU A 173 8.95 11.65 19.17
CA LEU A 173 7.61 12.24 19.18
C LEU A 173 6.73 11.64 18.08
N LEU A 174 7.23 11.47 16.85
CA LEU A 174 6.52 10.78 15.77
C LEU A 174 6.11 9.37 16.18
N LEU A 175 7.03 8.59 16.76
CA LEU A 175 6.73 7.23 17.22
C LEU A 175 5.66 7.24 18.33
N SER A 176 5.68 8.18 19.25
CA SER A 176 4.66 8.27 20.30
C SER A 176 3.27 8.63 19.73
N LEU A 177 3.20 9.51 18.73
CA LEU A 177 1.96 9.89 18.06
C LEU A 177 1.36 8.74 17.26
N ILE A 178 2.17 7.91 16.63
CA ILE A 178 1.71 6.70 15.95
C ILE A 178 0.98 5.78 16.93
N HIS A 179 1.53 5.56 18.12
CA HIS A 179 0.88 4.74 19.15
C HIS A 179 -0.41 5.35 19.69
N ILE A 180 -0.51 6.68 19.74
CA ILE A 180 -1.73 7.37 20.18
C ILE A 180 -2.82 7.34 19.09
N SER A 181 -2.42 7.42 17.83
CA SER A 181 -3.35 7.43 16.68
C SER A 181 -3.71 6.04 16.17
N GLU A 182 -2.95 5.01 16.50
CA GLU A 182 -3.37 3.64 16.24
C GLU A 182 -4.70 3.37 16.96
N PRO A 183 -5.76 2.97 16.26
CA PRO A 183 -6.95 2.48 16.93
C PRO A 183 -6.50 1.34 17.82
N THR A 184 -6.77 1.44 19.11
CA THR A 184 -6.45 0.41 20.11
C THR A 184 -6.82 -0.94 19.51
N ARG A 185 -5.84 -1.68 19.00
CA ARG A 185 -5.98 -3.10 18.76
C ARG A 185 -6.34 -3.68 20.12
N LEU A 186 -7.62 -3.92 20.30
CA LEU A 186 -8.07 -4.77 21.38
C LEU A 186 -7.26 -6.06 21.24
N LEU A 187 -6.30 -6.21 22.13
CA LEU A 187 -5.57 -7.45 22.33
C LEU A 187 -6.65 -8.52 22.53
N ARG A 188 -6.89 -9.33 21.52
CA ARG A 188 -7.62 -10.58 21.63
C ARG A 188 -6.63 -11.69 21.90
#